data_7a4b8e45f5549cba97d6cdbcb49005a8
#
_entry.id   7a4b8e45f5549cba97d6cdbcb49005a8
#
_cell.length_a   1.000
_cell.length_b   1.000
_cell.length_c   1.000
_cell.angle_alpha   90.00
_cell.angle_beta   90.00
_cell.angle_gamma   90.00
#
_symmetry.space_group_name_H-M   'P 1'
#
loop_
_entity.id
_entity.type
_entity.pdbx_description
1 polymer ?
#
loop_
_entity_poly.entity_id
_entity_poly.type
_entity_poly.pdbx_seq_one_letter_code
_entity_poly.pdbx_strand_id
1 'polypeptide(L)'
;FIIYRADKEDDEIFYANKEFLDMAGYENLDAFFNGTKKSFRNLIREDQQKAVETSIWNQIESGSKNDYIHYQLRRQDGTYIPVLDQGRIVESERFGRVFYVLFMDWQAMQSHYSEKFNAKDV
;
A
#
# COMPACT_ATOMS: atom_id res chain seq x y z
N PHE A 1 1.21 -4.76 -6.49
CA PHE A 1 -0.10 -4.41 -5.90
C PHE A 1 -0.53 -5.42 -4.86
N ILE A 2 -1.52 -5.03 -4.05
CA ILE A 2 -2.20 -5.94 -3.12
C ILE A 2 -3.72 -5.81 -3.31
N ILE A 3 -4.43 -6.81 -2.81
CA ILE A 3 -5.89 -6.81 -2.74
C ILE A 3 -6.28 -7.10 -1.30
N TYR A 4 -7.10 -6.23 -0.70
CA TYR A 4 -7.59 -6.47 0.65
C TYR A 4 -9.06 -6.05 0.80
N ARG A 5 -9.74 -6.58 1.82
CA ARG A 5 -11.18 -6.35 2.02
C ARG A 5 -11.45 -4.87 2.31
N ALA A 6 -12.43 -4.32 1.62
CA ALA A 6 -12.85 -2.92 1.79
C ALA A 6 -13.95 -2.83 2.85
N ASP A 7 -13.54 -2.98 4.11
CA ASP A 7 -14.43 -2.93 5.27
C ASP A 7 -13.68 -2.27 6.42
N LYS A 8 -14.32 -1.32 7.11
CA LYS A 8 -13.68 -0.56 8.19
C LYS A 8 -13.21 -1.44 9.36
N GLU A 9 -13.88 -2.57 9.56
CA GLU A 9 -13.59 -3.45 10.69
C GLU A 9 -12.85 -4.72 10.29
N ASP A 10 -12.70 -4.97 8.98
CA ASP A 10 -12.05 -6.18 8.48
C ASP A 10 -11.24 -5.82 7.24
N ASP A 11 -9.94 -5.77 7.41
CA ASP A 11 -9.00 -5.39 6.35
C ASP A 11 -8.17 -6.57 5.86
N GLU A 12 -8.78 -7.74 5.80
CA GLU A 12 -8.10 -8.97 5.41
C GLU A 12 -7.45 -8.86 4.04
N ILE A 13 -6.14 -9.18 3.97
CA ILE A 13 -5.40 -9.20 2.71
C ILE A 13 -5.63 -10.54 2.02
N PHE A 14 -6.02 -10.48 0.75
CA PHE A 14 -6.29 -11.67 -0.05
C PHE A 14 -5.17 -12.02 -0.99
N TYR A 15 -4.39 -11.02 -1.44
CA TYR A 15 -3.36 -11.26 -2.44
C TYR A 15 -2.33 -10.13 -2.45
N ALA A 16 -1.12 -10.47 -2.88
CA ALA A 16 -0.07 -9.53 -3.21
C ALA A 16 0.72 -10.10 -4.40
N ASN A 17 1.11 -9.25 -5.34
CA ASN A 17 1.89 -9.72 -6.47
C ASN A 17 3.39 -9.78 -6.10
N LYS A 18 4.18 -10.37 -6.99
CA LYS A 18 5.60 -10.60 -6.74
C LYS A 18 6.37 -9.30 -6.50
N GLU A 19 6.09 -8.27 -7.29
CA GLU A 19 6.78 -6.98 -7.14
C GLU A 19 6.54 -6.37 -5.77
N PHE A 20 5.32 -6.46 -5.27
CA PHE A 20 5.03 -5.98 -3.92
C PHE A 20 5.76 -6.81 -2.86
N LEU A 21 5.73 -8.13 -3.00
CA LEU A 21 6.42 -9.02 -2.05
C LEU A 21 7.91 -8.72 -2.00
N ASP A 22 8.54 -8.52 -3.15
CA ASP A 22 9.95 -8.17 -3.23
C ASP A 22 10.24 -6.83 -2.56
N MET A 23 9.42 -5.82 -2.81
CA MET A 23 9.55 -4.50 -2.19
C MET A 23 9.43 -4.57 -0.68
N ALA A 24 8.46 -5.34 -0.18
CA ALA A 24 8.20 -5.48 1.25
C ALA A 24 9.11 -6.50 1.93
N GLY A 25 9.96 -7.19 1.18
CA GLY A 25 10.95 -8.10 1.72
C GLY A 25 10.42 -9.48 2.09
N TYR A 26 9.34 -9.93 1.47
CA TYR A 26 8.77 -11.25 1.72
C TYR A 26 9.14 -12.21 0.61
N GLU A 27 9.52 -13.43 0.99
CA GLU A 27 9.94 -14.45 0.03
C GLU A 27 8.78 -14.97 -0.82
N ASN A 28 7.60 -15.08 -0.21
CA ASN A 28 6.41 -15.60 -0.88
C ASN A 28 5.14 -15.11 -0.18
N LEU A 29 4.01 -15.47 -0.75
CA LEU A 29 2.69 -15.05 -0.24
C LEU A 29 2.41 -15.59 1.17
N ASP A 30 2.80 -16.84 1.44
CA ASP A 30 2.60 -17.43 2.76
C ASP A 30 3.38 -16.67 3.84
N ALA A 31 4.64 -16.32 3.57
CA ALA A 31 5.45 -15.51 4.48
C ALA A 31 4.81 -14.14 4.73
N PHE A 32 4.27 -13.54 3.68
CA PHE A 32 3.57 -12.27 3.77
C PHE A 32 2.32 -12.35 4.65
N PHE A 33 1.49 -13.36 4.44
CA PHE A 33 0.30 -13.58 5.27
C PHE A 33 0.66 -13.85 6.73
N ASN A 34 1.69 -14.64 6.97
CA ASN A 34 2.14 -14.92 8.34
C ASN A 34 2.71 -13.67 9.01
N GLY A 35 3.51 -12.90 8.29
CA GLY A 35 4.16 -11.71 8.85
C GLY A 35 3.19 -10.56 9.12
N THR A 36 2.17 -10.41 8.31
CA THR A 36 1.16 -9.35 8.46
C THR A 36 -0.09 -9.81 9.20
N LYS A 37 -0.22 -11.11 9.44
CA LYS A 37 -1.45 -11.73 9.97
C LYS A 37 -2.65 -11.42 9.09
N LYS A 38 -2.40 -11.26 7.80
CA LYS A 38 -3.41 -10.91 6.78
C LYS A 38 -4.12 -9.58 7.03
N SER A 39 -3.54 -8.68 7.79
CA SER A 39 -4.16 -7.38 8.07
C SER A 39 -3.39 -6.27 7.38
N PHE A 40 -4.09 -5.48 6.57
CA PHE A 40 -3.51 -4.33 5.89
C PHE A 40 -2.89 -3.33 6.88
N ARG A 41 -3.55 -3.11 8.01
CA ARG A 41 -3.07 -2.22 9.05
C ARG A 41 -1.62 -2.53 9.44
N ASN A 42 -1.26 -3.80 9.47
CA ASN A 42 0.08 -4.23 9.88
C ASN A 42 1.17 -3.90 8.87
N LEU A 43 0.81 -3.44 7.68
CA LEU A 43 1.75 -2.90 6.71
C LEU A 43 2.11 -1.44 6.97
N ILE A 44 1.35 -0.76 7.81
CA ILE A 44 1.53 0.68 8.06
C ILE A 44 2.31 0.85 9.35
N ARG A 45 3.30 1.75 9.35
CA ARG A 45 4.02 2.07 10.58
C ARG A 45 3.03 2.42 11.68
N GLU A 46 3.25 1.90 12.87
CA GLU A 46 2.27 1.92 13.95
C GLU A 46 1.72 3.30 14.27
N ASP A 47 2.60 4.31 14.32
CA ASP A 47 2.19 5.69 14.62
C ASP A 47 1.42 6.36 13.49
N GLN A 48 1.36 5.76 12.31
CA GLN A 48 0.64 6.31 11.16
C GLN A 48 -0.67 5.57 10.86
N GLN A 49 -0.94 4.46 11.50
CA GLN A 49 -2.09 3.60 11.17
C GLN A 49 -3.41 4.35 11.21
N LYS A 50 -3.67 5.07 12.27
CA LYS A 50 -4.95 5.78 12.44
C LYS A 50 -5.13 6.88 11.39
N ALA A 51 -4.10 7.66 11.16
CA ALA A 51 -4.16 8.76 10.18
C ALA A 51 -4.37 8.24 8.77
N VAL A 52 -3.68 7.17 8.41
CA VAL A 52 -3.81 6.56 7.08
C VAL A 52 -5.21 5.98 6.88
N GLU A 53 -5.69 5.20 7.84
CA GLU A 53 -7.03 4.61 7.76
C GLU A 53 -8.12 5.68 7.67
N THR A 54 -8.01 6.73 8.48
CA THR A 54 -8.95 7.86 8.44
C THR A 54 -8.93 8.54 7.07
N SER A 55 -7.74 8.76 6.51
CA SER A 55 -7.59 9.39 5.20
C SER A 55 -8.22 8.54 4.10
N ILE A 56 -7.99 7.23 4.12
CA ILE A 56 -8.57 6.32 3.13
C ILE A 56 -10.09 6.41 3.13
N TRP A 57 -10.71 6.29 4.30
CA TRP A 57 -12.16 6.27 4.39
C TRP A 57 -12.79 7.63 4.14
N ASN A 58 -12.13 8.72 4.52
CA ASN A 58 -12.60 10.07 4.18
C ASN A 58 -12.62 10.29 2.67
N GLN A 59 -11.61 9.83 1.96
CA GLN A 59 -11.57 9.92 0.50
C GLN A 59 -12.71 9.12 -0.14
N ILE A 60 -12.92 7.91 0.33
CA ILE A 60 -14.00 7.05 -0.18
C ILE A 60 -15.35 7.67 0.07
N GLU A 61 -15.61 8.17 1.29
CA GLU A 61 -16.90 8.76 1.68
C GLU A 61 -17.19 10.09 0.97
N SER A 62 -16.15 10.85 0.64
CA SER A 62 -16.30 12.11 -0.11
C SER A 62 -16.44 11.91 -1.62
N GLY A 63 -16.33 10.67 -2.10
CA GLY A 63 -16.35 10.37 -3.52
C GLY A 63 -15.07 10.67 -4.26
N SER A 64 -14.01 11.01 -3.57
CA SER A 64 -12.69 11.23 -4.16
C SER A 64 -12.16 9.93 -4.74
N LYS A 65 -11.55 10.02 -5.92
CA LYS A 65 -11.00 8.86 -6.61
C LYS A 65 -9.49 8.95 -6.65
N ASN A 66 -8.84 7.84 -6.35
CA ASN A 66 -7.43 7.64 -6.70
C ASN A 66 -6.47 8.69 -6.15
N ASP A 67 -6.78 9.27 -5.00
CA ASP A 67 -5.83 10.13 -4.34
C ASP A 67 -4.69 9.30 -3.76
N TYR A 68 -3.49 9.82 -3.87
CA TYR A 68 -2.32 9.16 -3.31
C TYR A 68 -2.27 9.38 -1.81
N ILE A 69 -1.90 8.33 -1.10
CA ILE A 69 -1.62 8.39 0.33
C ILE A 69 -0.16 8.02 0.53
N HIS A 70 0.54 8.84 1.28
CA HIS A 70 1.96 8.66 1.55
C HIS A 70 2.15 8.20 3.00
N TYR A 71 2.88 7.09 3.20
CA TYR A 71 3.19 6.60 4.53
C TYR A 71 4.42 5.69 4.50
N GLN A 72 4.84 5.28 5.69
CA GLN A 72 5.96 4.35 5.86
C GLN A 72 5.43 2.92 5.87
N LEU A 73 5.82 2.14 4.86
CA LEU A 73 5.46 0.74 4.76
C LEU A 73 6.43 -0.10 5.58
N ARG A 74 5.89 -0.97 6.43
CA ARG A 74 6.69 -1.87 7.23
C ARG A 74 7.11 -3.09 6.41
N ARG A 75 8.41 -3.35 6.36
CA ARG A 75 8.97 -4.52 5.69
C ARG A 75 9.07 -5.70 6.67
N GLN A 76 9.28 -6.89 6.11
CA GLN A 76 9.37 -8.11 6.94
C GLN A 76 10.44 -8.00 8.03
N ASP A 77 11.57 -7.39 7.74
CA ASP A 77 12.68 -7.26 8.70
C ASP A 77 12.49 -6.14 9.73
N GLY A 78 11.33 -5.49 9.72
CA GLY A 78 11.02 -4.40 10.64
C GLY A 78 11.50 -3.02 10.18
N THR A 79 12.20 -2.93 9.06
CA THR A 79 12.55 -1.64 8.48
C THR A 79 11.36 -1.03 7.75
N TYR A 80 11.45 0.26 7.43
CA TYR A 80 10.39 1.00 6.75
C TYR A 80 10.86 1.58 5.44
N ILE A 81 9.96 1.62 4.46
CA ILE A 81 10.21 2.37 3.23
C ILE A 81 9.05 3.33 2.98
N PRO A 82 9.34 4.55 2.51
CA PRO A 82 8.27 5.47 2.16
C PRO A 82 7.61 5.03 0.87
N VAL A 83 6.28 4.95 0.88
CA VAL A 83 5.52 4.54 -0.30
C VAL A 83 4.41 5.54 -0.62
N LEU A 84 4.04 5.57 -1.89
CA LEU A 84 2.77 6.12 -2.34
C LEU A 84 1.82 4.95 -2.57
N ASP A 85 0.64 5.07 -2.01
CA ASP A 85 -0.44 4.09 -2.07
C ASP A 85 -1.58 4.71 -2.86
N GLN A 86 -1.97 4.06 -3.94
CA GLN A 86 -3.12 4.46 -4.74
C GLN A 86 -4.10 3.30 -4.79
N GLY A 87 -5.21 3.45 -4.09
CA GLY A 87 -6.22 2.41 -3.99
C GLY A 87 -7.53 2.79 -4.66
N ARG A 88 -8.29 1.79 -5.05
CA ARG A 88 -9.63 1.92 -5.56
C ARG A 88 -10.49 0.77 -5.08
N ILE A 89 -11.78 1.02 -4.90
CA ILE A 89 -12.73 -0.02 -4.54
C ILE A 89 -13.19 -0.73 -5.82
N VAL A 90 -13.20 -2.06 -5.76
CA VAL A 90 -13.65 -2.93 -6.84
C VAL A 90 -14.59 -3.98 -6.26
N GLU A 91 -15.67 -4.27 -6.97
CA GLU A 91 -16.52 -5.42 -6.65
C GLU A 91 -15.93 -6.66 -7.31
N SER A 92 -15.42 -7.57 -6.51
CA SER A 92 -14.81 -8.81 -6.99
C SER A 92 -15.80 -9.95 -6.85
N GLU A 93 -15.95 -10.75 -7.90
CA GLU A 93 -16.79 -11.94 -7.82
C GLU A 93 -16.26 -12.94 -6.79
N ARG A 94 -14.93 -13.01 -6.67
CA ARG A 94 -14.28 -13.99 -5.78
C ARG A 94 -14.22 -13.51 -4.33
N PHE A 95 -13.94 -12.23 -4.10
CA PHE A 95 -13.63 -11.70 -2.78
C PHE A 95 -14.64 -10.71 -2.24
N GLY A 96 -15.64 -10.31 -3.04
CA GLY A 96 -16.59 -9.27 -2.67
C GLY A 96 -15.99 -7.88 -2.85
N ARG A 97 -16.37 -6.96 -2.00
CA ARG A 97 -15.89 -5.59 -2.08
C ARG A 97 -14.47 -5.50 -1.55
N VAL A 98 -13.55 -5.08 -2.41
CA VAL A 98 -12.13 -5.04 -2.08
C VAL A 98 -11.50 -3.72 -2.48
N PHE A 99 -10.38 -3.40 -1.84
CA PHE A 99 -9.44 -2.41 -2.35
C PHE A 99 -8.41 -3.10 -3.23
N TYR A 100 -8.20 -2.53 -4.38
CA TYR A 100 -7.09 -2.83 -5.26
C TYR A 100 -6.08 -1.70 -5.07
N VAL A 101 -4.87 -2.01 -4.62
CA VAL A 101 -3.92 -0.98 -4.22
C VAL A 101 -2.61 -1.12 -4.97
N LEU A 102 -2.22 -0.07 -5.66
CA LEU A 102 -0.92 0.05 -6.28
C LEU A 102 0.03 0.78 -5.33
N PHE A 103 1.25 0.29 -5.27
CA PHE A 103 2.28 0.91 -4.45
C PHE A 103 3.44 1.37 -5.31
N MET A 104 4.00 2.52 -4.95
CA MET A 104 5.22 3.02 -5.55
C MET A 104 6.23 3.33 -4.45
N ASP A 105 7.48 2.95 -4.66
CA ASP A 105 8.58 3.34 -3.78
C ASP A 105 8.83 4.84 -3.98
N TRP A 106 8.44 5.62 -2.98
CA TRP A 106 8.51 7.07 -3.05
C TRP A 106 9.94 7.59 -3.23
N GLN A 107 10.88 6.98 -2.54
CA GLN A 107 12.27 7.41 -2.60
C GLN A 107 12.90 7.11 -3.96
N ALA A 108 12.67 5.91 -4.49
CA ALA A 108 13.14 5.54 -5.82
C ALA A 108 12.53 6.44 -6.89
N MET A 109 11.25 6.76 -6.77
CA MET A 109 10.57 7.63 -7.71
C MET A 109 11.12 9.06 -7.67
N GLN A 110 11.38 9.59 -6.47
CA GLN A 110 11.99 10.92 -6.33
C GLN A 110 13.40 10.98 -6.90
N SER A 111 14.22 9.97 -6.65
CA SER A 111 15.57 9.90 -7.17
C SER A 111 15.58 9.87 -8.70
N HIS A 112 14.72 9.05 -9.28
CA HIS A 112 14.58 8.97 -10.74
C HIS A 112 14.14 10.32 -11.33
N TYR A 113 13.20 10.97 -10.69
CA TYR A 113 12.67 12.25 -11.13
C TYR A 113 13.75 13.34 -11.05
N SER A 114 14.50 13.39 -9.95
CA SER A 114 15.57 14.36 -9.76
C SER A 114 16.66 14.21 -10.80
N GLU A 115 17.11 13.00 -11.08
CA GLU A 115 18.10 12.73 -12.11
C GLU A 115 17.63 13.20 -13.48
N LYS A 116 16.38 12.91 -13.81
CA LYS A 116 15.81 13.24 -15.12
C LYS A 116 15.69 14.76 -15.32
N PHE A 117 15.32 15.48 -14.30
CA PHE A 117 15.18 16.94 -14.38
C PHE A 117 16.50 17.66 -14.28
N ASN A 118 17.41 17.24 -13.43
CA ASN A 118 18.74 17.83 -13.31
C ASN A 118 19.52 17.78 -14.62
N ALA A 119 19.38 16.71 -15.37
CA ALA A 119 20.02 16.56 -16.66
C ALA A 119 19.55 17.61 -17.69
N LYS A 120 18.38 18.21 -17.50
CA LYS A 120 17.83 19.23 -18.39
C LYS A 120 18.23 20.63 -18.01
N ASP A 121 18.55 20.85 -16.74
CA ASP A 121 18.85 22.18 -16.22
C ASP A 121 20.30 22.57 -16.43
N VAL A 122 21.09 21.66 -16.94
CA VAL A 122 22.53 21.87 -17.10
C VAL A 122 22.91 22.28 -18.54
#